data_b99e548286db0379c6d3f5a25fef9e04
#
_entry.id   b99e548286db0379c6d3f5a25fef9e04
#
_cell.length_a   1.000
_cell.length_b   1.000
_cell.length_c   1.000
_cell.angle_alpha   90.00
_cell.angle_beta   90.00
_cell.angle_gamma   90.00
#
_symmetry.space_group_name_H-M   'P 1'
#
loop_
_entity.id
_entity.type
_entity.pdbx_description
1 polymer ?
#
loop_
_entity_poly.entity_id
_entity_poly.type
_entity_poly.pdbx_seq_one_letter_code
_entity_poly.pdbx_strand_id
1 'polypeptide(L)'
;MTPMYTDAHVHILDTIEELNSQNIENPILNTFDKEIFFCASANEAGRFEIQEKICRENSEHFILSFGIHPQCPIENEIPYLEKLLTEKRIAAIGECGFDLFDEHYKNTLEAQKKVWNVQLNLAQKSNLPIVVHCRKGMHLIFDDVKSLKKINAVIFHGWAGSVTEARSFLKKGVNAYFCIGKGLLRGQKAQLETAANLEKDRILTETDAPYMSLKEEKFSLPTDIKKVFSVLAELRAQTEGLSNYDGKTYKNYAEELKDSIFENFKKAYNIRFDGN
;
A
#
# COMPACT_ATOMS: atom_id res chain seq x y z
N MET A 1 -13.19 17.49 -2.61
CA MET A 1 -13.43 16.16 -3.23
C MET A 1 -14.18 15.32 -2.22
N THR A 2 -15.21 14.61 -2.64
CA THR A 2 -15.94 13.68 -1.76
C THR A 2 -14.99 12.57 -1.31
N PRO A 3 -15.05 12.13 -0.04
CA PRO A 3 -14.20 11.06 0.46
C PRO A 3 -14.39 9.75 -0.31
N MET A 4 -13.29 9.16 -0.71
CA MET A 4 -13.24 7.95 -1.52
C MET A 4 -12.69 6.78 -0.70
N TYR A 5 -12.98 5.56 -1.11
CA TYR A 5 -12.17 4.44 -0.67
C TYR A 5 -10.74 4.61 -1.20
N THR A 6 -9.74 4.16 -0.44
CA THR A 6 -8.36 4.22 -0.91
C THR A 6 -7.74 2.84 -0.93
N ASP A 7 -7.03 2.54 -2.00
CA ASP A 7 -6.18 1.36 -2.11
C ASP A 7 -4.72 1.83 -2.18
N ALA A 8 -4.03 1.72 -1.04
CA ALA A 8 -2.67 2.25 -0.92
C ALA A 8 -1.62 1.42 -1.67
N HIS A 9 -1.96 0.20 -2.09
CA HIS A 9 -1.05 -0.64 -2.86
C HIS A 9 -1.81 -1.66 -3.71
N VAL A 10 -1.65 -1.56 -5.04
CA VAL A 10 -2.32 -2.44 -5.99
C VAL A 10 -1.49 -2.59 -7.28
N HIS A 11 -1.54 -3.77 -7.91
CA HIS A 11 -0.89 -4.07 -9.19
C HIS A 11 -1.93 -4.13 -10.31
N ILE A 12 -2.24 -2.98 -10.90
CA ILE A 12 -3.33 -2.83 -11.88
C ILE A 12 -3.11 -3.68 -13.13
N LEU A 13 -1.88 -3.65 -13.68
CA LEU A 13 -1.57 -4.43 -14.88
C LEU A 13 -1.70 -5.93 -14.62
N ASP A 14 -1.14 -6.41 -13.50
CA ASP A 14 -1.20 -7.82 -13.12
C ASP A 14 -2.66 -8.27 -12.91
N THR A 15 -3.49 -7.40 -12.31
CA THR A 15 -4.92 -7.66 -12.13
C THR A 15 -5.63 -7.84 -13.48
N ILE A 16 -5.35 -6.97 -14.45
CA ILE A 16 -5.95 -7.06 -15.79
C ILE A 16 -5.48 -8.31 -16.52
N GLU A 17 -4.20 -8.67 -16.40
CA GLU A 17 -3.65 -9.90 -16.96
C GLU A 17 -4.31 -11.15 -16.36
N GLU A 18 -4.53 -11.18 -15.04
CA GLU A 18 -5.26 -12.28 -14.39
C GLU A 18 -6.72 -12.37 -14.87
N LEU A 19 -7.43 -11.26 -14.96
CA LEU A 19 -8.80 -11.22 -15.49
C LEU A 19 -8.87 -11.74 -16.92
N ASN A 20 -7.93 -11.33 -17.77
CA ASN A 20 -7.81 -11.83 -19.16
C ASN A 20 -7.53 -13.34 -19.20
N SER A 21 -6.62 -13.82 -18.34
CA SER A 21 -6.25 -15.25 -18.29
C SER A 21 -7.44 -16.15 -17.93
N GLN A 22 -8.40 -15.62 -17.17
CA GLN A 22 -9.63 -16.29 -16.76
C GLN A 22 -10.79 -16.08 -17.76
N ASN A 23 -10.57 -15.39 -18.88
CA ASN A 23 -11.59 -15.02 -19.87
C ASN A 23 -12.76 -14.23 -19.23
N ILE A 24 -12.48 -13.38 -18.23
CA ILE A 24 -13.49 -12.54 -17.63
C ILE A 24 -13.78 -11.38 -18.57
N GLU A 25 -15.06 -11.17 -18.88
CA GLU A 25 -15.49 -10.08 -19.74
C GLU A 25 -15.21 -8.71 -19.09
N ASN A 26 -14.81 -7.74 -19.91
CA ASN A 26 -14.58 -6.35 -19.50
C ASN A 26 -13.59 -6.21 -18.30
N PRO A 27 -12.34 -6.69 -18.42
CA PRO A 27 -11.37 -6.63 -17.32
C PRO A 27 -11.14 -5.20 -16.80
N ILE A 28 -11.21 -4.20 -17.67
CA ILE A 28 -11.09 -2.79 -17.30
C ILE A 28 -12.21 -2.37 -16.34
N LEU A 29 -13.48 -2.70 -16.65
CA LEU A 29 -14.61 -2.36 -15.77
C LEU A 29 -14.55 -3.08 -14.43
N ASN A 30 -13.97 -4.28 -14.38
CA ASN A 30 -13.79 -5.04 -13.14
C ASN A 30 -12.60 -4.52 -12.30
N THR A 31 -11.70 -3.75 -12.88
CA THR A 31 -10.52 -3.20 -12.22
C THR A 31 -10.77 -1.79 -11.68
N PHE A 32 -11.42 -0.94 -12.47
CA PHE A 32 -11.59 0.48 -12.13
C PHE A 32 -12.98 0.76 -11.57
N ASP A 33 -13.00 1.34 -10.35
CA ASP A 33 -14.21 1.84 -9.69
C ASP A 33 -14.01 3.33 -9.37
N LYS A 34 -14.98 4.15 -9.75
CA LYS A 34 -14.92 5.62 -9.59
C LYS A 34 -14.92 6.08 -8.13
N GLU A 35 -15.30 5.22 -7.21
CA GLU A 35 -15.29 5.52 -5.77
C GLU A 35 -13.96 5.17 -5.11
N ILE A 36 -12.97 4.66 -5.86
CA ILE A 36 -11.68 4.22 -5.33
C ILE A 36 -10.56 5.11 -5.87
N PHE A 37 -9.76 5.66 -4.95
CA PHE A 37 -8.48 6.28 -5.27
C PHE A 37 -7.36 5.27 -4.95
N PHE A 38 -6.44 5.02 -5.86
CA PHE A 38 -5.45 3.97 -5.67
C PHE A 38 -4.01 4.39 -6.01
N CYS A 39 -3.06 3.71 -5.40
CA CYS A 39 -1.65 3.76 -5.76
C CYS A 39 -1.29 2.49 -6.56
N ALA A 40 -1.11 2.64 -7.87
CA ALA A 40 -0.72 1.54 -8.73
C ALA A 40 0.81 1.37 -8.71
N SER A 41 1.28 0.18 -8.30
CA SER A 41 2.68 -0.16 -8.14
C SER A 41 3.20 -0.98 -9.32
N ALA A 42 4.44 -0.72 -9.73
CA ALA A 42 5.18 -1.52 -10.70
C ALA A 42 6.67 -1.60 -10.32
N ASN A 43 7.36 -2.63 -10.78
CA ASN A 43 8.76 -2.92 -10.45
C ASN A 43 9.65 -3.21 -11.66
N GLU A 44 9.08 -3.12 -12.87
CA GLU A 44 9.78 -3.27 -14.14
C GLU A 44 9.39 -2.14 -15.10
N ALA A 45 10.37 -1.55 -15.78
CA ALA A 45 10.19 -0.39 -16.67
C ALA A 45 9.11 -0.60 -17.73
N GLY A 46 9.15 -1.74 -18.44
CA GLY A 46 8.17 -2.04 -19.49
C GLY A 46 6.75 -2.18 -18.96
N ARG A 47 6.58 -2.78 -17.77
CA ARG A 47 5.28 -2.94 -17.11
C ARG A 47 4.74 -1.61 -16.60
N PHE A 48 5.62 -0.74 -16.08
CA PHE A 48 5.23 0.61 -15.64
C PHE A 48 4.62 1.43 -16.78
N GLU A 49 5.26 1.47 -17.95
CA GLU A 49 4.77 2.25 -19.09
C GLU A 49 3.36 1.79 -19.54
N ILE A 50 3.12 0.47 -19.55
CA ILE A 50 1.80 -0.09 -19.89
C ILE A 50 0.79 0.26 -18.81
N GLN A 51 1.13 0.06 -17.53
CA GLN A 51 0.25 0.35 -16.40
C GLN A 51 -0.13 1.83 -16.34
N GLU A 52 0.85 2.74 -16.49
CA GLU A 52 0.59 4.17 -16.50
C GLU A 52 -0.38 4.55 -17.60
N LYS A 53 -0.18 4.05 -18.83
CA LYS A 53 -1.09 4.30 -19.94
C LYS A 53 -2.52 3.84 -19.61
N ILE A 54 -2.67 2.60 -19.12
CA ILE A 54 -3.98 2.06 -18.75
C ILE A 54 -4.64 2.90 -17.65
N CYS A 55 -3.91 3.30 -16.61
CA CYS A 55 -4.45 4.12 -15.55
C CYS A 55 -4.93 5.48 -16.07
N ARG A 56 -4.12 6.15 -16.90
CA ARG A 56 -4.47 7.46 -17.47
C ARG A 56 -5.69 7.42 -18.39
N GLU A 57 -5.89 6.32 -19.10
CA GLU A 57 -7.02 6.15 -20.02
C GLU A 57 -8.33 5.81 -19.30
N ASN A 58 -8.27 5.26 -18.08
CA ASN A 58 -9.43 4.66 -17.41
C ASN A 58 -9.78 5.24 -16.05
N SER A 59 -8.93 6.08 -15.45
CA SER A 59 -9.17 6.68 -14.14
C SER A 59 -8.56 8.07 -14.02
N GLU A 60 -9.23 8.94 -13.24
CA GLU A 60 -8.69 10.21 -12.76
C GLU A 60 -8.21 10.09 -11.29
N HIS A 61 -8.48 8.95 -10.65
CA HIS A 61 -8.30 8.73 -9.22
C HIS A 61 -7.15 7.75 -8.94
N PHE A 62 -5.94 8.11 -9.40
CA PHE A 62 -4.76 7.27 -9.17
C PHE A 62 -3.48 8.08 -8.98
N ILE A 63 -2.53 7.43 -8.36
CA ILE A 63 -1.11 7.77 -8.36
C ILE A 63 -0.31 6.53 -8.71
N LEU A 64 0.97 6.73 -9.03
CA LEU A 64 1.88 5.66 -9.42
C LEU A 64 3.04 5.56 -8.44
N SER A 65 3.48 4.34 -8.17
CA SER A 65 4.74 4.04 -7.51
C SER A 65 5.60 3.13 -8.38
N PHE A 66 6.90 3.26 -8.24
CA PHE A 66 7.88 2.38 -8.87
C PHE A 66 9.04 2.12 -7.93
N GLY A 67 9.46 0.87 -7.85
CA GLY A 67 10.60 0.47 -7.04
C GLY A 67 11.21 -0.86 -7.47
N ILE A 68 12.40 -1.16 -6.97
CA ILE A 68 13.08 -2.44 -7.18
C ILE A 68 12.65 -3.38 -6.06
N HIS A 69 11.78 -4.35 -6.42
CA HIS A 69 11.20 -5.28 -5.48
C HIS A 69 12.24 -6.24 -4.88
N PRO A 70 12.20 -6.56 -3.57
CA PRO A 70 13.20 -7.42 -2.93
C PRO A 70 13.20 -8.87 -3.43
N GLN A 71 12.13 -9.35 -4.04
CA GLN A 71 12.10 -10.67 -4.66
C GLN A 71 12.86 -10.72 -6.00
N CYS A 72 13.05 -9.54 -6.64
CA CYS A 72 13.82 -9.38 -7.87
C CYS A 72 14.77 -8.18 -7.75
N PRO A 73 15.81 -8.24 -6.88
CA PRO A 73 16.65 -7.09 -6.54
C PRO A 73 17.67 -6.78 -7.63
N ILE A 74 17.19 -6.38 -8.81
CA ILE A 74 18.00 -6.15 -10.01
C ILE A 74 18.34 -4.66 -10.15
N GLU A 75 19.62 -4.33 -10.08
CA GLU A 75 20.12 -2.95 -10.17
C GLU A 75 19.85 -2.27 -11.52
N ASN A 76 19.60 -3.06 -12.56
CA ASN A 76 19.37 -2.52 -13.92
C ASN A 76 18.13 -1.59 -14.01
N GLU A 77 17.21 -1.67 -13.05
CA GLU A 77 16.03 -0.80 -12.96
C GLU A 77 16.32 0.56 -12.29
N ILE A 78 17.50 0.73 -11.66
CA ILE A 78 17.87 1.99 -10.97
C ILE A 78 17.87 3.19 -11.94
N PRO A 79 18.48 3.13 -13.13
CA PRO A 79 18.46 4.25 -14.05
C PRO A 79 17.03 4.64 -14.49
N TYR A 80 16.14 3.66 -14.60
CA TYR A 80 14.75 3.93 -14.93
C TYR A 80 14.01 4.60 -13.78
N LEU A 81 14.22 4.16 -12.54
CA LEU A 81 13.69 4.83 -11.35
C LEU A 81 14.17 6.30 -11.29
N GLU A 82 15.45 6.56 -11.51
CA GLU A 82 16.01 7.93 -11.54
C GLU A 82 15.38 8.79 -12.64
N LYS A 83 15.10 8.20 -13.81
CA LYS A 83 14.38 8.86 -14.90
C LYS A 83 12.96 9.25 -14.43
N LEU A 84 12.20 8.33 -13.85
CA LEU A 84 10.84 8.58 -13.35
C LEU A 84 10.80 9.69 -12.29
N LEU A 85 11.81 9.74 -11.42
CA LEU A 85 11.96 10.81 -10.41
C LEU A 85 12.21 12.17 -11.07
N THR A 86 13.08 12.21 -12.08
CA THR A 86 13.39 13.44 -12.85
C THR A 86 12.15 13.94 -13.60
N GLU A 87 11.39 13.04 -14.19
CA GLU A 87 10.16 13.32 -14.94
C GLU A 87 8.94 13.55 -14.02
N LYS A 88 9.07 13.34 -12.71
CA LYS A 88 7.98 13.46 -11.69
C LYS A 88 6.76 12.60 -12.02
N ARG A 89 7.00 11.41 -12.53
CA ARG A 89 5.92 10.48 -12.94
C ARG A 89 5.43 9.58 -11.82
N ILE A 90 6.13 9.50 -10.69
CA ILE A 90 5.76 8.68 -9.54
C ILE A 90 5.54 9.55 -8.31
N ALA A 91 4.60 9.12 -7.47
CA ALA A 91 4.28 9.75 -6.18
C ALA A 91 5.00 9.07 -5.00
N ALA A 92 5.54 7.86 -5.20
CA ALA A 92 6.28 7.12 -4.18
C ALA A 92 7.35 6.24 -4.81
N ILE A 93 8.42 5.97 -4.06
CA ILE A 93 9.40 4.93 -4.40
C ILE A 93 8.95 3.64 -3.72
N GLY A 94 8.80 2.60 -4.49
CA GLY A 94 8.38 1.28 -3.99
C GLY A 94 7.49 0.56 -5.01
N GLU A 95 7.38 -0.67 -4.82
CA GLU A 95 7.59 -1.52 -3.64
C GLU A 95 9.07 -1.88 -3.48
N CYS A 96 9.63 -1.71 -2.29
CA CYS A 96 11.01 -2.02 -1.98
C CYS A 96 11.16 -2.45 -0.51
N GLY A 97 12.24 -3.08 -0.14
CA GLY A 97 12.46 -3.56 1.23
C GLY A 97 13.13 -4.92 1.29
N PHE A 98 12.58 -5.83 2.12
CA PHE A 98 13.18 -7.14 2.36
C PHE A 98 12.16 -8.27 2.30
N ASP A 99 12.50 -9.33 1.57
CA ASP A 99 11.80 -10.61 1.62
C ASP A 99 12.77 -11.73 2.01
N LEU A 100 12.51 -12.31 3.19
CA LEU A 100 13.28 -13.43 3.72
C LEU A 100 12.37 -14.65 3.97
N PHE A 101 11.29 -14.76 3.19
CA PHE A 101 10.27 -15.77 3.42
C PHE A 101 10.79 -17.19 3.21
N ASP A 102 11.55 -17.41 2.15
CA ASP A 102 12.15 -18.70 1.82
C ASP A 102 13.66 -18.58 1.53
N GLU A 103 14.32 -19.71 1.32
CA GLU A 103 15.77 -19.77 1.10
C GLU A 103 16.18 -19.08 -0.21
N HIS A 104 15.35 -19.11 -1.24
CA HIS A 104 15.65 -18.44 -2.51
C HIS A 104 15.86 -16.95 -2.27
N TYR A 105 14.91 -16.29 -1.59
CA TYR A 105 15.00 -14.86 -1.29
C TYR A 105 16.07 -14.54 -0.24
N LYS A 106 16.28 -15.40 0.76
CA LYS A 106 17.39 -15.21 1.72
C LYS A 106 18.75 -15.17 1.04
N ASN A 107 18.95 -15.98 -0.01
CA ASN A 107 20.20 -16.01 -0.76
C ASN A 107 20.47 -14.71 -1.55
N THR A 108 19.47 -13.86 -1.76
CA THR A 108 19.63 -12.57 -2.41
C THR A 108 19.76 -11.39 -1.43
N LEU A 109 19.91 -11.64 -0.13
CA LEU A 109 19.89 -10.61 0.91
C LEU A 109 20.86 -9.45 0.65
N GLU A 110 22.08 -9.73 0.20
CA GLU A 110 23.06 -8.66 -0.07
C GLU A 110 22.63 -7.79 -1.27
N ALA A 111 22.02 -8.38 -2.29
CA ALA A 111 21.45 -7.62 -3.39
C ALA A 111 20.22 -6.80 -2.92
N GLN A 112 19.34 -7.38 -2.07
CA GLN A 112 18.24 -6.66 -1.47
C GLN A 112 18.73 -5.44 -0.68
N LYS A 113 19.72 -5.59 0.18
CA LYS A 113 20.34 -4.48 0.94
C LYS A 113 20.88 -3.39 0.01
N LYS A 114 21.53 -3.78 -1.08
CA LYS A 114 22.10 -2.83 -2.03
C LYS A 114 21.04 -1.98 -2.70
N VAL A 115 20.01 -2.60 -3.29
CA VAL A 115 18.92 -1.85 -3.93
C VAL A 115 18.06 -1.08 -2.92
N TRP A 116 17.88 -1.59 -1.71
CA TRP A 116 17.22 -0.90 -0.62
C TRP A 116 17.93 0.42 -0.27
N ASN A 117 19.23 0.38 -0.05
CA ASN A 117 20.03 1.56 0.28
C ASN A 117 19.98 2.63 -0.82
N VAL A 118 20.01 2.22 -2.10
CA VAL A 118 19.85 3.15 -3.22
C VAL A 118 18.48 3.82 -3.17
N GLN A 119 17.42 3.05 -3.00
CA GLN A 119 16.04 3.55 -2.97
C GLN A 119 15.77 4.47 -1.77
N LEU A 120 16.31 4.14 -0.58
CA LEU A 120 16.27 5.05 0.57
C LEU A 120 16.93 6.40 0.27
N ASN A 121 18.11 6.38 -0.34
CA ASN A 121 18.82 7.61 -0.71
C ASN A 121 18.04 8.43 -1.75
N LEU A 122 17.45 7.78 -2.75
CA LEU A 122 16.64 8.43 -3.76
C LEU A 122 15.37 9.04 -3.14
N ALA A 123 14.68 8.33 -2.24
CA ALA A 123 13.50 8.82 -1.54
C ALA A 123 13.81 10.07 -0.70
N GLN A 124 14.95 10.07 0.02
CA GLN A 124 15.39 11.26 0.78
C GLN A 124 15.69 12.46 -0.14
N LYS A 125 16.41 12.23 -1.25
CA LYS A 125 16.79 13.30 -2.19
C LYS A 125 15.58 13.90 -2.91
N SER A 126 14.62 13.07 -3.32
CA SER A 126 13.41 13.49 -4.03
C SER A 126 12.28 13.94 -3.13
N ASN A 127 12.43 13.79 -1.80
CA ASN A 127 11.40 14.06 -0.80
C ASN A 127 10.08 13.28 -1.06
N LEU A 128 10.20 12.06 -1.58
CA LEU A 128 9.07 11.18 -1.82
C LEU A 128 8.89 10.17 -0.68
N PRO A 129 7.66 9.69 -0.45
CA PRO A 129 7.42 8.56 0.42
C PRO A 129 8.01 7.27 -0.15
N ILE A 130 8.17 6.28 0.74
CA ILE A 130 8.61 4.93 0.38
C ILE A 130 7.54 3.90 0.73
N VAL A 131 7.24 2.98 -0.19
CA VAL A 131 6.33 1.84 0.04
C VAL A 131 7.18 0.61 0.35
N VAL A 132 7.03 0.08 1.56
CA VAL A 132 7.91 -0.94 2.13
C VAL A 132 7.25 -2.30 2.09
N HIS A 133 7.88 -3.22 1.35
CA HIS A 133 7.66 -4.66 1.44
C HIS A 133 8.49 -5.26 2.57
N CYS A 134 7.88 -6.03 3.45
CA CYS A 134 8.63 -6.69 4.51
C CYS A 134 8.05 -8.07 4.88
N ARG A 135 8.76 -9.12 4.48
CA ARG A 135 8.44 -10.51 4.87
C ARG A 135 9.63 -11.12 5.61
N LYS A 136 9.45 -11.37 6.93
CA LYS A 136 10.48 -11.90 7.83
C LYS A 136 11.76 -11.06 7.94
N GLY A 137 11.77 -9.84 7.38
CA GLY A 137 12.92 -8.91 7.35
C GLY A 137 12.79 -7.71 8.29
N MET A 138 11.82 -7.70 9.21
CA MET A 138 11.48 -6.53 10.03
C MET A 138 12.68 -5.99 10.85
N HIS A 139 13.57 -6.84 11.31
CA HIS A 139 14.78 -6.44 12.04
C HIS A 139 15.69 -5.55 11.16
N LEU A 140 15.81 -5.85 9.85
CA LEU A 140 16.61 -5.05 8.92
C LEU A 140 15.99 -3.66 8.72
N ILE A 141 14.65 -3.58 8.64
CA ILE A 141 13.94 -2.29 8.57
C ILE A 141 14.17 -1.49 9.86
N PHE A 142 14.16 -2.13 11.04
CA PHE A 142 14.45 -1.46 12.32
C PHE A 142 15.89 -0.94 12.42
N ASP A 143 16.86 -1.62 11.81
CA ASP A 143 18.27 -1.18 11.78
C ASP A 143 18.40 0.16 11.02
N ASP A 144 17.51 0.43 10.04
CA ASP A 144 17.52 1.62 9.21
C ASP A 144 16.61 2.77 9.71
N VAL A 145 16.10 2.69 10.94
CA VAL A 145 15.23 3.74 11.52
C VAL A 145 15.82 5.15 11.39
N LYS A 146 17.14 5.31 11.51
CA LYS A 146 17.80 6.63 11.35
C LYS A 146 17.61 7.20 9.94
N SER A 147 17.62 6.35 8.93
CA SER A 147 17.39 6.72 7.53
C SER A 147 15.91 6.94 7.26
N LEU A 148 15.04 6.08 7.78
CA LEU A 148 13.59 6.18 7.64
C LEU A 148 13.02 7.46 8.24
N LYS A 149 13.57 7.98 9.32
CA LYS A 149 13.19 9.28 9.92
C LYS A 149 13.36 10.46 8.98
N LYS A 150 14.18 10.35 7.95
CA LYS A 150 14.44 11.41 6.97
C LYS A 150 13.54 11.30 5.73
N ILE A 151 12.75 10.23 5.64
CA ILE A 151 11.79 10.01 4.55
C ILE A 151 10.51 10.77 4.87
N ASN A 152 9.90 11.37 3.86
CA ASN A 152 8.67 12.14 4.00
C ASN A 152 7.54 11.32 4.64
N ALA A 153 7.32 10.09 4.15
CA ALA A 153 6.48 9.08 4.79
C ALA A 153 6.97 7.68 4.46
N VAL A 154 6.80 6.75 5.40
CA VAL A 154 7.11 5.32 5.26
C VAL A 154 5.80 4.55 5.30
N ILE A 155 5.42 3.93 4.19
CA ILE A 155 4.16 3.21 4.03
C ILE A 155 4.48 1.72 4.07
N PHE A 156 4.12 1.05 5.15
CA PHE A 156 4.28 -0.38 5.28
C PHE A 156 3.10 -1.09 4.62
N HIS A 157 3.31 -1.56 3.40
CA HIS A 157 2.36 -2.38 2.68
C HIS A 157 2.32 -3.79 3.29
N GLY A 158 1.17 -4.49 3.17
CA GLY A 158 1.01 -5.85 3.68
C GLY A 158 1.34 -5.99 5.17
N TRP A 159 1.03 -4.98 6.01
CA TRP A 159 1.45 -4.98 7.40
C TRP A 159 1.08 -6.28 8.14
N ALA A 160 2.09 -7.05 8.52
CA ALA A 160 1.95 -8.31 9.25
C ALA A 160 2.57 -8.26 10.66
N GLY A 161 3.13 -7.12 11.05
CA GLY A 161 3.69 -6.88 12.37
C GLY A 161 2.61 -6.59 13.42
N SER A 162 3.02 -6.59 14.68
CA SER A 162 2.16 -6.24 15.81
C SER A 162 1.92 -4.73 15.90
N VAL A 163 0.86 -4.33 16.62
CA VAL A 163 0.62 -2.92 16.97
C VAL A 163 1.77 -2.32 17.77
N THR A 164 2.45 -3.13 18.59
CA THR A 164 3.63 -2.69 19.36
C THR A 164 4.81 -2.35 18.46
N GLU A 165 5.05 -3.14 17.41
CA GLU A 165 6.07 -2.84 16.41
C GLU A 165 5.73 -1.57 15.63
N ALA A 166 4.47 -1.43 15.20
CA ALA A 166 3.99 -0.21 14.54
C ALA A 166 4.24 1.03 15.41
N ARG A 167 3.82 1.00 16.67
CA ARG A 167 4.06 2.09 17.64
C ARG A 167 5.53 2.34 17.91
N SER A 168 6.39 1.32 17.81
CA SER A 168 7.84 1.48 17.97
C SER A 168 8.45 2.36 16.88
N PHE A 169 8.01 2.23 15.62
CA PHE A 169 8.42 3.14 14.54
C PHE A 169 7.99 4.58 14.82
N LEU A 170 6.72 4.77 15.20
CA LEU A 170 6.15 6.08 15.50
C LEU A 170 6.90 6.74 16.69
N LYS A 171 7.12 6.00 17.78
CA LYS A 171 7.86 6.47 18.97
C LYS A 171 9.31 6.84 18.64
N LYS A 172 9.92 6.17 17.68
CA LYS A 172 11.26 6.51 17.19
C LYS A 172 11.28 7.72 16.26
N GLY A 173 10.11 8.30 15.93
CA GLY A 173 9.96 9.49 15.10
C GLY A 173 9.95 9.21 13.60
N VAL A 174 9.67 7.98 13.17
CA VAL A 174 9.40 7.67 11.77
C VAL A 174 7.98 8.11 11.43
N ASN A 175 7.79 8.87 10.36
CA ASN A 175 6.46 9.21 9.85
C ASN A 175 5.89 8.00 9.09
N ALA A 176 5.41 7.00 9.85
CA ALA A 176 4.97 5.72 9.32
C ALA A 176 3.46 5.62 9.18
N TYR A 177 3.01 4.91 8.13
CA TYR A 177 1.64 4.49 7.87
C TYR A 177 1.62 2.99 7.65
N PHE A 178 0.52 2.34 8.05
CA PHE A 178 0.41 0.89 8.05
C PHE A 178 -0.83 0.46 7.27
N CYS A 179 -0.62 -0.32 6.21
CA CYS A 179 -1.71 -0.76 5.36
C CYS A 179 -2.41 -1.98 5.95
N ILE A 180 -3.71 -1.87 6.08
CA ILE A 180 -4.62 -2.95 6.47
C ILE A 180 -5.27 -3.49 5.21
N GLY A 181 -4.97 -4.75 4.91
CA GLY A 181 -5.42 -5.41 3.70
C GLY A 181 -6.25 -6.66 3.95
N LYS A 182 -6.27 -7.57 2.97
CA LYS A 182 -7.06 -8.81 3.02
C LYS A 182 -6.62 -9.80 4.13
N GLY A 183 -5.49 -9.58 4.77
CA GLY A 183 -5.11 -10.28 6.00
C GLY A 183 -6.14 -10.09 7.13
N LEU A 184 -6.81 -8.93 7.18
CA LEU A 184 -7.94 -8.68 8.07
C LEU A 184 -9.10 -9.65 7.81
N LEU A 185 -9.45 -9.85 6.54
CA LEU A 185 -10.52 -10.77 6.12
C LEU A 185 -10.17 -12.25 6.38
N ARG A 186 -8.87 -12.58 6.41
CA ARG A 186 -8.35 -13.91 6.76
C ARG A 186 -8.31 -14.16 8.28
N GLY A 187 -8.66 -13.16 9.10
CA GLY A 187 -8.57 -13.27 10.55
C GLY A 187 -7.13 -13.30 11.08
N GLN A 188 -6.16 -12.73 10.39
CA GLN A 188 -4.78 -12.69 10.85
C GLN A 188 -4.66 -11.84 12.11
N LYS A 189 -4.28 -12.48 13.23
CA LYS A 189 -4.29 -11.87 14.56
C LYS A 189 -3.55 -10.53 14.64
N ALA A 190 -2.36 -10.43 14.05
CA ALA A 190 -1.58 -9.20 14.08
C ALA A 190 -2.28 -8.06 13.32
N GLN A 191 -2.90 -8.34 12.16
CA GLN A 191 -3.69 -7.35 11.44
C GLN A 191 -4.95 -6.95 12.19
N LEU A 192 -5.67 -7.90 12.80
CA LEU A 192 -6.84 -7.60 13.63
C LEU A 192 -6.47 -6.68 14.80
N GLU A 193 -5.41 -6.99 15.54
CA GLU A 193 -4.93 -6.16 16.64
C GLU A 193 -4.51 -4.75 16.17
N THR A 194 -3.79 -4.66 15.06
CA THR A 194 -3.34 -3.38 14.51
C THR A 194 -4.54 -2.58 14.00
N ALA A 195 -5.45 -3.19 13.25
CA ALA A 195 -6.66 -2.56 12.75
C ALA A 195 -7.54 -2.01 13.87
N ALA A 196 -7.67 -2.76 14.98
CA ALA A 196 -8.46 -2.35 16.14
C ALA A 196 -7.83 -1.21 16.96
N ASN A 197 -6.51 -1.27 17.17
CA ASN A 197 -5.86 -0.52 18.26
C ASN A 197 -4.82 0.52 17.81
N LEU A 198 -4.41 0.53 16.53
CA LEU A 198 -3.48 1.55 16.05
C LEU A 198 -4.19 2.91 15.93
N GLU A 199 -3.47 3.98 16.08
CA GLU A 199 -3.93 5.36 15.93
C GLU A 199 -4.59 5.53 14.54
N LYS A 200 -5.80 6.11 14.50
CA LYS A 200 -6.61 6.24 13.26
C LYS A 200 -5.86 6.97 12.14
N ASP A 201 -5.05 7.97 12.51
CA ASP A 201 -4.27 8.80 11.58
C ASP A 201 -3.03 8.08 11.02
N ARG A 202 -2.84 6.80 11.30
CA ARG A 202 -1.71 5.96 10.85
C ARG A 202 -2.13 4.77 10.03
N ILE A 203 -3.42 4.59 9.81
CA ILE A 203 -3.98 3.47 9.05
C ILE A 203 -4.22 3.89 7.61
N LEU A 204 -3.82 3.03 6.69
CA LEU A 204 -4.22 2.99 5.29
C LEU A 204 -4.94 1.67 5.01
N THR A 205 -5.69 1.62 3.92
CA THR A 205 -6.29 0.39 3.39
C THR A 205 -5.63 0.01 2.07
N GLU A 206 -5.57 -1.29 1.79
CA GLU A 206 -5.02 -1.82 0.53
C GLU A 206 -5.67 -3.15 0.15
N THR A 207 -5.52 -3.56 -1.12
CA THR A 207 -5.89 -4.91 -1.58
C THR A 207 -4.69 -5.78 -1.89
N ASP A 208 -3.62 -5.18 -2.39
CA ASP A 208 -2.49 -5.87 -3.02
C ASP A 208 -2.94 -6.74 -4.21
N ALA A 209 -4.04 -6.33 -4.89
CA ALA A 209 -4.58 -7.09 -6.01
C ALA A 209 -3.58 -7.17 -7.19
N PRO A 210 -3.46 -8.33 -7.85
CA PRO A 210 -4.26 -9.55 -7.75
C PRO A 210 -3.83 -10.50 -6.62
N TYR A 211 -2.80 -10.14 -5.87
CA TYR A 211 -2.22 -10.95 -4.80
C TYR A 211 -3.12 -10.98 -3.56
N MET A 212 -2.67 -11.59 -2.47
CA MET A 212 -3.38 -11.63 -1.20
C MET A 212 -4.83 -12.17 -1.27
N SER A 213 -5.15 -13.06 -2.25
CA SER A 213 -6.48 -13.67 -2.40
C SER A 213 -6.91 -14.44 -1.16
N LEU A 214 -8.21 -14.50 -0.87
CA LEU A 214 -8.78 -15.39 0.15
C LEU A 214 -8.78 -16.84 -0.35
N LYS A 215 -9.01 -17.79 0.57
CA LYS A 215 -8.93 -19.23 0.26
C LYS A 215 -9.85 -19.65 -0.90
N GLU A 216 -11.02 -19.03 -1.00
CA GLU A 216 -12.04 -19.35 -2.01
C GLU A 216 -11.93 -18.50 -3.27
N GLU A 217 -10.96 -17.55 -3.30
CA GLU A 217 -10.74 -16.66 -4.44
C GLU A 217 -9.53 -17.14 -5.24
N LYS A 218 -9.61 -17.04 -6.55
CA LYS A 218 -8.45 -17.29 -7.43
C LYS A 218 -7.42 -16.18 -7.31
N PHE A 219 -7.87 -14.93 -7.25
CA PHE A 219 -7.06 -13.71 -7.09
C PHE A 219 -7.90 -12.60 -6.44
N SER A 220 -7.24 -11.55 -5.98
CA SER A 220 -7.89 -10.36 -5.42
C SER A 220 -8.28 -9.37 -6.52
N LEU A 221 -9.30 -8.55 -6.24
CA LEU A 221 -9.70 -7.42 -7.08
C LEU A 221 -9.51 -6.10 -6.33
N PRO A 222 -9.22 -4.98 -7.03
CA PRO A 222 -9.16 -3.67 -6.39
C PRO A 222 -10.47 -3.27 -5.70
N THR A 223 -11.61 -3.74 -6.21
CA THR A 223 -12.93 -3.52 -5.61
C THR A 223 -13.14 -4.21 -4.25
N ASP A 224 -12.28 -5.18 -3.90
CA ASP A 224 -12.30 -5.82 -2.58
C ASP A 224 -11.93 -4.84 -1.45
N ILE A 225 -11.37 -3.69 -1.77
CA ILE A 225 -11.09 -2.63 -0.79
C ILE A 225 -12.33 -2.22 0.00
N LYS A 226 -13.52 -2.26 -0.62
CA LYS A 226 -14.79 -1.96 0.04
C LYS A 226 -15.11 -3.00 1.13
N LYS A 227 -14.77 -4.28 0.90
CA LYS A 227 -14.91 -5.35 1.90
C LYS A 227 -13.90 -5.16 3.04
N VAL A 228 -12.64 -4.88 2.71
CA VAL A 228 -11.60 -4.60 3.71
C VAL A 228 -12.02 -3.43 4.59
N PHE A 229 -12.48 -2.33 3.99
CA PHE A 229 -12.95 -1.16 4.73
C PHE A 229 -14.16 -1.49 5.62
N SER A 230 -15.15 -2.23 5.11
CA SER A 230 -16.35 -2.59 5.89
C SER A 230 -15.98 -3.34 7.16
N VAL A 231 -15.11 -4.36 7.06
CA VAL A 231 -14.67 -5.14 8.23
C VAL A 231 -13.80 -4.30 9.17
N LEU A 232 -12.95 -3.41 8.64
CA LEU A 232 -12.17 -2.48 9.45
C LEU A 232 -13.09 -1.54 10.24
N ALA A 233 -14.10 -0.96 9.61
CA ALA A 233 -15.04 -0.04 10.25
C ALA A 233 -15.86 -0.75 11.35
N GLU A 234 -16.33 -1.97 11.09
CA GLU A 234 -17.05 -2.77 12.08
C GLU A 234 -16.17 -3.11 13.28
N LEU A 235 -14.96 -3.61 13.05
CA LEU A 235 -14.00 -3.95 14.10
C LEU A 235 -13.66 -2.73 14.99
N ARG A 236 -13.43 -1.58 14.38
CA ARG A 236 -13.13 -0.36 15.14
C ARG A 236 -14.34 0.15 15.91
N ALA A 237 -15.52 0.15 15.29
CA ALA A 237 -16.76 0.53 15.98
C ALA A 237 -16.99 -0.35 17.23
N GLN A 238 -16.76 -1.66 17.14
CA GLN A 238 -16.83 -2.57 18.27
C GLN A 238 -15.80 -2.21 19.35
N THR A 239 -14.57 -1.94 18.98
CA THR A 239 -13.47 -1.59 19.91
C THR A 239 -13.73 -0.26 20.62
N GLU A 240 -14.37 0.69 19.95
CA GLU A 240 -14.76 1.99 20.52
C GLU A 240 -16.11 1.97 21.27
N GLY A 241 -16.70 0.78 21.45
CA GLY A 241 -17.95 0.61 22.21
C GLY A 241 -19.21 1.01 21.44
N LEU A 242 -19.11 1.15 20.12
CA LEU A 242 -20.23 1.54 19.24
C LEU A 242 -21.07 0.35 18.74
N SER A 243 -20.82 -0.85 19.22
CA SER A 243 -21.47 -2.10 18.76
C SER A 243 -22.98 -2.20 19.03
N ASN A 244 -23.52 -1.36 19.92
CA ASN A 244 -24.93 -1.34 20.30
C ASN A 244 -25.69 -0.10 19.77
N TYR A 245 -25.12 0.64 18.84
CA TYR A 245 -25.74 1.85 18.30
C TYR A 245 -26.69 1.54 17.13
N ASP A 246 -27.63 2.43 16.91
CA ASP A 246 -28.50 2.37 15.75
C ASP A 246 -27.71 2.44 14.43
N GLY A 247 -28.31 1.98 13.34
CA GLY A 247 -27.64 1.95 12.04
C GLY A 247 -27.19 3.33 11.54
N LYS A 248 -27.81 4.43 12.02
CA LYS A 248 -27.44 5.81 11.66
C LYS A 248 -26.11 6.20 12.30
N THR A 249 -25.92 5.91 13.57
CA THR A 249 -24.67 6.20 14.30
C THR A 249 -23.50 5.43 13.71
N TYR A 250 -23.68 4.13 13.41
CA TYR A 250 -22.68 3.33 12.72
C TYR A 250 -22.33 3.89 11.34
N LYS A 251 -23.34 4.29 10.54
CA LYS A 251 -23.12 4.88 9.21
C LYS A 251 -22.30 6.16 9.29
N ASN A 252 -22.59 7.06 10.22
CA ASN A 252 -21.82 8.28 10.42
C ASN A 252 -20.38 7.98 10.80
N TYR A 253 -20.17 7.03 11.73
CA TYR A 253 -18.83 6.59 12.11
C TYR A 253 -18.04 6.02 10.94
N ALA A 254 -18.65 5.19 10.11
CA ALA A 254 -18.00 4.61 8.94
C ALA A 254 -17.62 5.68 7.91
N GLU A 255 -18.46 6.68 7.68
CA GLU A 255 -18.12 7.81 6.80
C GLU A 255 -16.96 8.63 7.38
N GLU A 256 -16.97 8.98 8.67
CA GLU A 256 -15.86 9.68 9.32
C GLU A 256 -14.55 8.89 9.27
N LEU A 257 -14.61 7.56 9.41
CA LEU A 257 -13.43 6.70 9.28
C LEU A 257 -12.92 6.69 7.83
N LYS A 258 -13.82 6.63 6.84
CA LYS A 258 -13.45 6.72 5.42
C LYS A 258 -12.75 8.04 5.11
N ASP A 259 -13.30 9.14 5.62
CA ASP A 259 -12.69 10.46 5.50
C ASP A 259 -11.28 10.50 6.10
N SER A 260 -11.13 9.94 7.30
CA SER A 260 -9.84 9.88 7.98
C SER A 260 -8.80 9.06 7.19
N ILE A 261 -9.19 7.91 6.65
CA ILE A 261 -8.30 7.07 5.84
C ILE A 261 -7.94 7.76 4.53
N PHE A 262 -8.89 8.44 3.88
CA PHE A 262 -8.63 9.23 2.69
C PHE A 262 -7.64 10.38 2.96
N GLU A 263 -7.79 11.09 4.08
CA GLU A 263 -6.84 12.12 4.52
C GLU A 263 -5.46 11.55 4.84
N ASN A 264 -5.39 10.35 5.45
CA ASN A 264 -4.13 9.66 5.69
C ASN A 264 -3.43 9.31 4.37
N PHE A 265 -4.19 8.80 3.39
CA PHE A 265 -3.67 8.50 2.06
C PHE A 265 -3.05 9.75 1.41
N LYS A 266 -3.76 10.87 1.43
CA LYS A 266 -3.25 12.15 0.90
C LYS A 266 -1.96 12.58 1.61
N LYS A 267 -1.93 12.49 2.93
CA LYS A 267 -0.74 12.85 3.73
C LYS A 267 0.43 11.91 3.46
N ALA A 268 0.17 10.59 3.42
CA ALA A 268 1.20 9.58 3.20
C ALA A 268 1.88 9.75 1.83
N TYR A 269 1.10 10.03 0.79
CA TYR A 269 1.60 10.22 -0.57
C TYR A 269 1.89 11.69 -0.93
N ASN A 270 1.73 12.62 0.02
CA ASN A 270 1.91 14.06 -0.20
C ASN A 270 1.09 14.61 -1.36
N ILE A 271 -0.15 14.13 -1.52
CA ILE A 271 -1.06 14.55 -2.59
C ILE A 271 -1.78 15.82 -2.16
N ARG A 272 -1.70 16.84 -3.00
CA ARG A 272 -2.52 18.05 -2.90
C ARG A 272 -3.51 18.04 -4.06
N PHE A 273 -4.78 18.05 -3.74
CA PHE A 273 -5.79 18.40 -4.73
C PHE A 273 -5.85 19.92 -4.73
N ASP A 274 -5.37 20.55 -5.80
CA ASP A 274 -5.52 21.98 -5.98
C ASP A 274 -7.04 22.26 -5.95
N GLY A 275 -7.46 22.91 -4.86
CA GLY A 275 -8.83 23.37 -4.75
C GLY A 275 -9.08 24.41 -5.84
N ASN A 276 -10.13 24.22 -6.64
CA ASN A 276 -10.71 25.28 -7.47
C ASN A 276 -11.10 26.45 -6.59
#